data_a826eafca1d42a1d42345c5d1110b50c
#
_entry.id   a826eafca1d42a1d42345c5d1110b50c
#
_cell.length_a   1.000
_cell.length_b   1.000
_cell.length_c   1.000
_cell.angle_alpha   90.00
_cell.angle_beta   90.00
_cell.angle_gamma   90.00
#
_symmetry.space_group_name_H-M   'P 1'
#
loop_
_entity.id
_entity.type
_entity.pdbx_description
1 polymer ?
#
loop_
_entity_poly.entity_id
_entity_poly.type
_entity_poly.pdbx_seq_one_letter_code
_entity_poly.pdbx_strand_id
1 'polypeptide(L)'
;MKTTPKIKAFTLSEMLVVLLITTIVVSMAFMVLRLVQQQMHAIQNNYTVSHQIHDVKQRLWMDFNRNDDIWFDRETNQLLFSNPVRPQTYRFEEAHTIMENDTLSITVAEKHFYFLGTETKDGPIDAMKLVLSSGKRNNKVFVRKENAATAQMNLTAWDSN
;
A
#
# COMPACT_ATOMS: atom_id res chain seq x y z
N MET A 1 65.85 -24.03 -42.53
CA MET A 1 65.57 -24.63 -41.20
C MET A 1 64.47 -23.79 -40.51
N LYS A 2 63.26 -24.34 -40.34
CA LYS A 2 62.20 -23.67 -39.63
C LYS A 2 62.37 -23.97 -38.16
N THR A 3 62.65 -22.95 -37.34
CA THR A 3 62.68 -23.06 -35.88
C THR A 3 61.27 -23.07 -35.38
N THR A 4 60.82 -24.20 -34.85
CA THR A 4 59.52 -24.30 -34.10
C THR A 4 59.62 -23.52 -32.83
N PRO A 5 58.69 -22.61 -32.54
CA PRO A 5 58.67 -21.86 -31.28
C PRO A 5 58.37 -22.83 -30.11
N LYS A 6 59.22 -22.80 -29.08
CA LYS A 6 59.00 -23.55 -27.82
C LYS A 6 57.81 -22.96 -27.13
N ILE A 7 56.73 -23.72 -27.01
CA ILE A 7 55.57 -23.38 -26.21
C ILE A 7 55.97 -23.59 -24.75
N LYS A 8 55.90 -22.51 -23.93
CA LYS A 8 56.14 -22.61 -22.50
C LYS A 8 54.90 -23.30 -21.84
N ALA A 9 55.12 -24.46 -21.27
CA ALA A 9 54.11 -25.14 -20.47
C ALA A 9 54.00 -24.46 -19.08
N PHE A 10 52.79 -24.24 -18.60
CA PHE A 10 52.55 -23.73 -17.23
C PHE A 10 52.99 -24.76 -16.22
N THR A 11 53.57 -24.28 -15.12
CA THR A 11 53.89 -25.12 -13.97
C THR A 11 52.63 -25.42 -13.14
N LEU A 12 52.63 -26.57 -12.49
CA LEU A 12 51.46 -26.95 -11.63
C LEU A 12 51.23 -25.93 -10.51
N SER A 13 52.29 -25.33 -9.97
CA SER A 13 52.22 -24.28 -8.97
C SER A 13 51.57 -22.99 -9.48
N GLU A 14 51.84 -22.56 -10.71
CA GLU A 14 51.18 -21.40 -11.32
C GLU A 14 49.69 -21.63 -11.50
N MET A 15 49.27 -22.80 -11.93
CA MET A 15 47.84 -23.13 -12.06
C MET A 15 47.14 -23.13 -10.70
N LEU A 16 47.77 -23.62 -9.63
CA LEU A 16 47.23 -23.64 -8.29
C LEU A 16 47.04 -22.22 -7.74
N VAL A 17 48.01 -21.33 -7.92
CA VAL A 17 47.92 -19.92 -7.49
C VAL A 17 46.81 -19.18 -8.24
N VAL A 18 46.71 -19.37 -9.58
CA VAL A 18 45.64 -18.77 -10.37
C VAL A 18 44.29 -19.26 -9.91
N LEU A 19 44.10 -20.56 -9.65
CA LEU A 19 42.87 -21.13 -9.16
C LEU A 19 42.49 -20.56 -7.78
N LEU A 20 43.44 -20.38 -6.89
CA LEU A 20 43.20 -19.77 -5.56
C LEU A 20 42.76 -18.31 -5.68
N ILE A 21 43.45 -17.51 -6.50
CA ILE A 21 43.09 -16.10 -6.70
C ILE A 21 41.71 -15.98 -7.37
N THR A 22 41.41 -16.78 -8.38
CA THR A 22 40.12 -16.76 -9.06
C THR A 22 38.97 -17.13 -8.09
N THR A 23 39.19 -18.11 -7.23
CA THR A 23 38.19 -18.50 -6.20
C THR A 23 37.88 -17.36 -5.25
N ILE A 24 38.92 -16.63 -4.80
CA ILE A 24 38.73 -15.45 -3.91
C ILE A 24 37.92 -14.36 -4.64
N VAL A 25 38.32 -14.01 -5.88
CA VAL A 25 37.64 -12.97 -6.65
C VAL A 25 36.19 -13.32 -6.94
N VAL A 26 35.92 -14.57 -7.33
CA VAL A 26 34.55 -15.04 -7.57
C VAL A 26 33.73 -15.02 -6.29
N SER A 27 34.31 -15.40 -5.15
CA SER A 27 33.62 -15.34 -3.83
C SER A 27 33.25 -13.91 -3.48
N MET A 28 34.13 -12.93 -3.70
CA MET A 28 33.83 -11.50 -3.49
C MET A 28 32.72 -11.02 -4.42
N ALA A 29 32.74 -11.42 -5.68
CA ALA A 29 31.68 -11.07 -6.63
C ALA A 29 30.31 -11.59 -6.20
N PHE A 30 30.22 -12.83 -5.71
CA PHE A 30 28.98 -13.39 -5.16
C PHE A 30 28.51 -12.67 -3.89
N MET A 31 29.42 -12.24 -3.04
CA MET A 31 29.09 -11.47 -1.82
C MET A 31 28.44 -10.14 -2.18
N VAL A 32 28.98 -9.41 -3.15
CA VAL A 32 28.41 -8.15 -3.64
C VAL A 32 27.05 -8.39 -4.29
N LEU A 33 26.92 -9.42 -5.13
CA LEU A 33 25.65 -9.77 -5.76
C LEU A 33 24.56 -10.06 -4.71
N ARG A 34 24.88 -10.81 -3.67
CA ARG A 34 23.95 -11.11 -2.57
C ARG A 34 23.52 -9.84 -1.84
N LEU A 35 24.43 -8.91 -1.59
CA LEU A 35 24.10 -7.62 -0.95
C LEU A 35 23.12 -6.81 -1.81
N VAL A 36 23.37 -6.73 -3.13
CA VAL A 36 22.48 -6.03 -4.07
C VAL A 36 21.08 -6.67 -4.09
N GLN A 37 21.01 -8.00 -4.14
CA GLN A 37 19.71 -8.72 -4.09
C GLN A 37 18.93 -8.44 -2.80
N GLN A 38 19.58 -8.41 -1.64
CA GLN A 38 18.94 -8.08 -0.37
C GLN A 38 18.38 -6.65 -0.37
N GLN A 39 19.12 -5.69 -0.92
CA GLN A 39 18.66 -4.30 -1.03
C GLN A 39 17.46 -4.19 -1.99
N MET A 40 17.47 -4.89 -3.12
CA MET A 40 16.36 -4.90 -4.07
C MET A 40 15.08 -5.45 -3.43
N HIS A 41 15.15 -6.54 -2.68
CA HIS A 41 13.98 -7.08 -1.97
C HIS A 41 13.41 -6.09 -0.94
N ALA A 42 14.27 -5.39 -0.19
CA ALA A 42 13.83 -4.38 0.76
C ALA A 42 13.12 -3.19 0.08
N ILE A 43 13.62 -2.76 -1.09
CA ILE A 43 13.01 -1.70 -1.90
C ILE A 43 11.66 -2.17 -2.45
N GLN A 44 11.57 -3.36 -3.03
CA GLN A 44 10.33 -3.90 -3.59
C GLN A 44 9.22 -3.99 -2.55
N ASN A 45 9.50 -4.50 -1.36
CA ASN A 45 8.51 -4.59 -0.28
C ASN A 45 7.99 -3.20 0.14
N ASN A 46 8.87 -2.22 0.27
CA ASN A 46 8.46 -0.85 0.61
C ASN A 46 7.63 -0.21 -0.52
N TYR A 47 7.94 -0.51 -1.76
CA TYR A 47 7.22 0.01 -2.94
C TYR A 47 5.81 -0.56 -3.00
N THR A 48 5.66 -1.88 -2.82
CA THR A 48 4.35 -2.56 -2.87
C THR A 48 3.40 -1.99 -1.83
N VAL A 49 3.86 -1.80 -0.60
CA VAL A 49 3.06 -1.22 0.49
C VAL A 49 2.65 0.23 0.18
N SER A 50 3.58 1.04 -0.32
CA SER A 50 3.28 2.44 -0.65
C SER A 50 2.25 2.54 -1.78
N HIS A 51 2.32 1.68 -2.78
CA HIS A 51 1.35 1.61 -3.86
C HIS A 51 -0.03 1.22 -3.34
N GLN A 52 -0.13 0.18 -2.52
CA GLN A 52 -1.40 -0.25 -1.95
C GLN A 52 -2.08 0.87 -1.15
N ILE A 53 -1.33 1.63 -0.35
CA ILE A 53 -1.87 2.76 0.41
C ILE A 53 -2.33 3.88 -0.52
N HIS A 54 -1.57 4.16 -1.58
CA HIS A 54 -1.95 5.16 -2.56
C HIS A 54 -3.23 4.76 -3.29
N ASP A 55 -3.35 3.50 -3.69
CA ASP A 55 -4.54 2.96 -4.35
C ASP A 55 -5.78 3.05 -3.46
N VAL A 56 -5.64 2.69 -2.17
CA VAL A 56 -6.71 2.85 -1.18
C VAL A 56 -7.15 4.30 -1.06
N LYS A 57 -6.20 5.21 -0.92
CA LYS A 57 -6.48 6.65 -0.82
C LYS A 57 -7.19 7.16 -2.07
N GLN A 58 -6.75 6.76 -3.25
CA GLN A 58 -7.33 7.20 -4.52
C GLN A 58 -8.74 6.64 -4.70
N ARG A 59 -8.97 5.36 -4.41
CA ARG A 59 -10.31 4.75 -4.47
C ARG A 59 -11.26 5.43 -3.49
N LEU A 60 -10.87 5.57 -2.23
CA LEU A 60 -11.68 6.26 -1.22
C LEU A 60 -12.01 7.69 -1.65
N TRP A 61 -11.03 8.42 -2.16
CA TRP A 61 -11.26 9.79 -2.62
C TRP A 61 -12.27 9.84 -3.77
N MET A 62 -12.16 8.92 -4.74
CA MET A 62 -13.10 8.83 -5.86
C MET A 62 -14.51 8.49 -5.37
N ASP A 63 -14.63 7.51 -4.45
CA ASP A 63 -15.93 7.05 -3.99
C ASP A 63 -16.61 8.06 -3.07
N PHE A 64 -15.84 8.78 -2.23
CA PHE A 64 -16.36 9.90 -1.45
C PHE A 64 -16.90 11.05 -2.31
N ASN A 65 -16.26 11.34 -3.45
CA ASN A 65 -16.66 12.42 -4.34
C ASN A 65 -17.69 12.01 -5.40
N ARG A 66 -17.86 10.72 -5.64
CA ARG A 66 -18.78 10.19 -6.65
C ARG A 66 -20.17 9.86 -6.10
N ASN A 67 -20.26 9.61 -4.81
CA ASN A 67 -21.51 9.19 -4.17
C ASN A 67 -22.13 10.36 -3.41
N ASP A 68 -23.46 10.46 -3.45
CA ASP A 68 -24.20 11.57 -2.84
C ASP A 68 -24.32 11.41 -1.34
N ASP A 69 -24.61 10.21 -0.86
CA ASP A 69 -24.73 9.90 0.54
C ASP A 69 -23.77 8.79 0.96
N ILE A 70 -23.15 8.99 2.11
CA ILE A 70 -22.23 8.04 2.71
C ILE A 70 -22.67 7.79 4.13
N TRP A 71 -22.88 6.54 4.48
CA TRP A 71 -23.37 6.11 5.78
C TRP A 71 -22.44 5.09 6.40
N PHE A 72 -22.07 5.28 7.65
CA PHE A 72 -21.35 4.27 8.41
C PHE A 72 -22.29 3.55 9.36
N ASP A 73 -22.35 2.24 9.23
CA ASP A 73 -23.09 1.36 10.13
C ASP A 73 -22.10 0.70 11.10
N ARG A 74 -22.28 1.03 12.37
CA ARG A 74 -21.42 0.53 13.44
C ARG A 74 -21.65 -0.96 13.74
N GLU A 75 -22.88 -1.46 13.62
CA GLU A 75 -23.22 -2.84 13.97
C GLU A 75 -22.60 -3.81 13.00
N THR A 76 -22.70 -3.54 11.70
CA THR A 76 -22.12 -4.36 10.64
C THR A 76 -20.68 -4.00 10.31
N ASN A 77 -20.15 -2.89 10.86
CA ASN A 77 -18.83 -2.35 10.58
C ASN A 77 -18.60 -2.05 9.10
N GLN A 78 -19.65 -1.52 8.45
CA GLN A 78 -19.68 -1.27 7.01
C GLN A 78 -19.85 0.21 6.71
N LEU A 79 -19.19 0.62 5.64
CA LEU A 79 -19.36 1.92 5.04
C LEU A 79 -20.17 1.76 3.76
N LEU A 80 -21.34 2.35 3.72
CA LEU A 80 -22.30 2.27 2.64
C LEU A 80 -22.23 3.55 1.80
N PHE A 81 -21.99 3.41 0.53
CA PHE A 81 -22.03 4.50 -0.45
C PHE A 81 -23.32 4.40 -1.25
N SER A 82 -24.19 5.37 -1.11
CA SER A 82 -25.44 5.44 -1.83
C SER A 82 -25.24 6.12 -3.17
N ASN A 83 -25.48 5.37 -4.23
CA ASN A 83 -25.50 5.87 -5.59
C ASN A 83 -26.65 5.18 -6.33
N PRO A 84 -27.53 5.94 -7.04
CA PRO A 84 -28.66 5.35 -7.78
C PRO A 84 -28.27 4.34 -8.85
N VAL A 85 -27.03 4.45 -9.35
CA VAL A 85 -26.54 3.59 -10.44
C VAL A 85 -25.78 2.37 -9.92
N ARG A 86 -24.98 2.55 -8.85
CA ARG A 86 -24.11 1.49 -8.34
C ARG A 86 -23.80 1.70 -6.86
N PRO A 87 -24.59 1.14 -5.96
CA PRO A 87 -24.28 1.16 -4.53
C PRO A 87 -23.00 0.38 -4.26
N GLN A 88 -22.14 0.90 -3.38
CA GLN A 88 -20.89 0.28 -2.99
C GLN A 88 -20.85 0.11 -1.47
N THR A 89 -20.17 -0.96 -1.01
CA THR A 89 -20.03 -1.25 0.41
C THR A 89 -18.58 -1.57 0.73
N TYR A 90 -18.05 -0.91 1.76
CA TYR A 90 -16.74 -1.22 2.31
C TYR A 90 -16.90 -1.86 3.67
N ARG A 91 -16.23 -2.99 3.88
CA ARG A 91 -16.23 -3.70 5.16
C ARG A 91 -14.84 -3.66 5.76
N PHE A 92 -14.78 -3.24 7.01
CA PHE A 92 -13.53 -3.19 7.76
C PHE A 92 -13.43 -4.42 8.67
N GLU A 93 -12.58 -5.38 8.28
CA GLU A 93 -12.28 -6.56 9.09
C GLU A 93 -10.94 -6.40 9.82
N GLU A 94 -10.68 -7.22 10.84
CA GLU A 94 -9.48 -7.07 11.68
C GLU A 94 -8.17 -7.24 10.91
N ALA A 95 -8.12 -8.15 9.94
CA ALA A 95 -6.91 -8.48 9.18
C ALA A 95 -6.84 -7.86 7.79
N HIS A 96 -7.98 -7.42 7.24
CA HIS A 96 -8.06 -6.91 5.87
C HIS A 96 -9.28 -6.01 5.69
N THR A 97 -9.23 -5.18 4.66
CA THR A 97 -10.35 -4.33 4.27
C THR A 97 -10.91 -4.83 2.95
N ILE A 98 -12.20 -5.10 2.92
CA ILE A 98 -12.91 -5.49 1.70
C ILE A 98 -13.54 -4.24 1.12
N MET A 99 -13.07 -3.85 -0.06
CA MET A 99 -13.62 -2.74 -0.84
C MET A 99 -14.36 -3.32 -2.05
N GLU A 100 -15.69 -3.23 -2.04
CA GLU A 100 -16.53 -3.81 -3.09
C GLU A 100 -16.28 -5.34 -3.23
N ASN A 101 -15.52 -5.75 -4.25
CA ASN A 101 -15.13 -7.15 -4.49
C ASN A 101 -13.62 -7.39 -4.34
N ASP A 102 -12.87 -6.38 -3.97
CA ASP A 102 -11.41 -6.44 -3.81
C ASP A 102 -11.04 -6.56 -2.34
N THR A 103 -10.28 -7.58 -2.00
CA THR A 103 -9.72 -7.75 -0.66
C THR A 103 -8.32 -7.15 -0.60
N LEU A 104 -8.16 -6.09 0.18
CA LEU A 104 -6.88 -5.45 0.38
C LEU A 104 -6.21 -6.01 1.62
N SER A 105 -4.98 -6.52 1.48
CA SER A 105 -4.17 -7.03 2.59
C SER A 105 -3.57 -5.89 3.44
N ILE A 106 -4.41 -4.92 3.78
CA ILE A 106 -4.05 -3.77 4.61
C ILE A 106 -4.89 -3.80 5.87
N THR A 107 -4.24 -3.80 7.01
CA THR A 107 -4.89 -3.74 8.32
C THR A 107 -5.24 -2.29 8.65
N VAL A 108 -6.49 -2.03 8.99
CA VAL A 108 -6.94 -0.75 9.54
C VAL A 108 -6.74 -0.78 11.05
N ALA A 109 -5.74 -0.03 11.55
CA ALA A 109 -5.45 0.05 12.98
C ALA A 109 -6.44 0.96 13.73
N GLU A 110 -6.81 2.09 13.11
CA GLU A 110 -7.74 3.05 13.67
C GLU A 110 -8.62 3.62 12.56
N LYS A 111 -9.88 3.92 12.89
CA LYS A 111 -10.83 4.57 11.99
C LYS A 111 -11.63 5.62 12.76
N HIS A 112 -11.74 6.79 12.19
CA HIS A 112 -12.51 7.90 12.71
C HIS A 112 -13.40 8.43 11.58
N PHE A 113 -14.65 8.63 11.87
CA PHE A 113 -15.64 9.16 10.94
C PHE A 113 -16.11 10.51 11.42
N TYR A 114 -16.38 11.40 10.49
CA TYR A 114 -16.81 12.76 10.80
C TYR A 114 -18.01 13.14 9.94
N PHE A 115 -18.89 13.91 10.54
CA PHE A 115 -20.00 14.56 9.87
C PHE A 115 -20.07 16.02 10.31
N LEU A 116 -20.02 16.94 9.34
CA LEU A 116 -19.98 18.40 9.56
C LEU A 116 -18.89 18.82 10.57
N GLY A 117 -17.73 18.18 10.50
CA GLY A 117 -16.59 18.46 11.38
C GLY A 117 -16.67 17.83 12.77
N THR A 118 -17.75 17.16 13.13
CA THR A 118 -17.91 16.46 14.41
C THR A 118 -17.66 14.96 14.22
N GLU A 119 -16.92 14.35 15.15
CA GLU A 119 -16.68 12.90 15.11
C GLU A 119 -17.98 12.15 15.42
N THR A 120 -18.34 11.21 14.55
CA THR A 120 -19.50 10.34 14.70
C THR A 120 -19.08 8.87 14.77
N LYS A 121 -19.90 8.07 15.47
CA LYS A 121 -19.65 6.62 15.59
C LYS A 121 -20.61 5.80 14.76
N ASP A 122 -21.65 6.43 14.23
CA ASP A 122 -22.70 5.80 13.45
C ASP A 122 -23.45 6.87 12.66
N GLY A 123 -24.00 6.54 11.50
CA GLY A 123 -24.83 7.45 10.72
C GLY A 123 -24.12 8.08 9.52
N PRO A 124 -24.64 9.23 9.03
CA PRO A 124 -24.08 9.91 7.87
C PRO A 124 -22.69 10.42 8.15
N ILE A 125 -21.83 10.37 7.12
CA ILE A 125 -20.45 10.86 7.21
C ILE A 125 -20.08 11.67 5.96
N ASP A 126 -19.22 12.67 6.14
CA ASP A 126 -18.65 13.47 5.06
C ASP A 126 -17.12 13.45 5.06
N ALA A 127 -16.50 12.96 6.12
CA ALA A 127 -15.07 12.75 6.17
C ALA A 127 -14.69 11.49 6.96
N MET A 128 -13.54 10.94 6.61
CA MET A 128 -13.00 9.73 7.25
C MET A 128 -11.49 9.85 7.40
N LYS A 129 -10.98 9.42 8.55
CA LYS A 129 -9.56 9.24 8.82
C LYS A 129 -9.30 7.77 9.12
N LEU A 130 -8.43 7.16 8.33
CA LEU A 130 -7.93 5.81 8.55
C LEU A 130 -6.46 5.83 8.93
N VAL A 131 -6.10 4.99 9.89
CA VAL A 131 -4.71 4.65 10.18
C VAL A 131 -4.47 3.24 9.65
N LEU A 132 -3.73 3.16 8.56
CA LEU A 132 -3.41 1.92 7.89
C LEU A 132 -2.08 1.39 8.42
N SER A 133 -2.09 0.18 8.97
CA SER A 133 -0.89 -0.48 9.45
C SER A 133 -0.33 -1.41 8.38
N SER A 134 0.94 -1.23 8.07
CA SER A 134 1.67 -2.15 7.20
C SER A 134 3.05 -2.42 7.79
N GLY A 135 3.19 -3.57 8.42
CA GLY A 135 4.39 -3.96 9.15
C GLY A 135 4.69 -3.01 10.31
N LYS A 136 5.81 -2.28 10.23
CA LYS A 136 6.25 -1.33 11.29
C LYS A 136 5.81 0.11 11.06
N ARG A 137 5.07 0.41 9.99
CA ARG A 137 4.70 1.79 9.63
C ARG A 137 3.19 1.98 9.68
N ASN A 138 2.78 3.06 10.32
CA ASN A 138 1.40 3.52 10.31
C ASN A 138 1.28 4.71 9.35
N ASN A 139 0.37 4.57 8.40
CA ASN A 139 0.09 5.60 7.40
C ASN A 139 -1.30 6.16 7.64
N LYS A 140 -1.40 7.48 7.69
CA LYS A 140 -2.68 8.17 7.88
C LYS A 140 -3.26 8.55 6.53
N VAL A 141 -4.48 8.11 6.27
CA VAL A 141 -5.26 8.50 5.11
C VAL A 141 -6.45 9.31 5.60
N PHE A 142 -6.61 10.51 5.08
CA PHE A 142 -7.76 11.36 5.34
C PHE A 142 -8.45 11.66 4.03
N VAL A 143 -9.76 11.44 3.99
CA VAL A 143 -10.61 11.72 2.84
C VAL A 143 -11.81 12.51 3.33
N ARG A 144 -12.18 13.52 2.58
CA ARG A 144 -13.41 14.29 2.83
C ARG A 144 -14.16 14.49 1.52
N LYS A 145 -15.46 14.63 1.63
CA LYS A 145 -16.36 15.04 0.58
C LYS A 145 -16.71 16.52 0.75
N GLU A 146 -16.83 17.24 -0.33
CA GLU A 146 -17.46 18.55 -0.30
C GLU A 146 -18.98 18.38 -0.44
N ASN A 147 -19.69 18.62 0.64
CA ASN A 147 -21.14 18.55 0.63
C ASN A 147 -21.72 19.69 -0.22
N ALA A 148 -22.70 19.36 -1.06
CA ALA A 148 -23.41 20.38 -1.82
C ALA A 148 -24.13 21.34 -0.85
N ALA A 149 -24.26 22.61 -1.21
CA ALA A 149 -24.94 23.60 -0.40
C ALA A 149 -26.40 23.20 -0.05
N THR A 150 -27.05 22.44 -0.93
CA THR A 150 -28.39 21.85 -0.73
C THR A 150 -28.44 20.83 0.42
N ALA A 151 -27.37 20.09 0.68
CA ALA A 151 -27.31 19.15 1.81
C ALA A 151 -27.30 19.90 3.13
N GLN A 152 -26.63 21.04 3.22
CA GLN A 152 -26.65 21.88 4.43
C GLN A 152 -28.01 22.56 4.64
N MET A 153 -28.70 22.97 3.57
CA MET A 153 -30.03 23.56 3.66
C MET A 153 -31.07 22.57 4.17
N ASN A 154 -31.00 21.32 3.75
CA ASN A 154 -31.95 20.29 4.20
C ASN A 154 -31.76 19.92 5.68
N LEU A 155 -30.53 19.95 6.21
CA LEU A 155 -30.27 19.67 7.62
C LEU A 155 -30.82 20.75 8.56
N THR A 156 -30.75 22.03 8.17
CA THR A 156 -31.33 23.13 8.95
C THR A 156 -32.87 23.13 8.96
N ALA A 157 -33.50 22.48 7.97
CA ALA A 157 -34.96 22.34 7.93
C ALA A 157 -35.50 21.25 8.84
N TRP A 158 -34.71 20.29 9.27
CA TRP A 158 -35.13 19.21 10.19
C TRP A 158 -34.99 19.60 11.65
N ASP A 159 -34.07 20.51 12.01
CA ASP A 159 -33.89 21.00 13.39
C ASP A 159 -34.91 22.08 13.83
N SER A 160 -35.82 22.48 12.94
CA SER A 160 -36.78 23.55 13.18
C SER A 160 -38.23 23.08 13.40
N ASN A 161 -38.45 21.77 13.67
CA ASN A 161 -39.78 21.22 13.96
C ASN A 161 -39.86 20.53 15.34
#